data_b64a40e801449128f91b3bda767ee457
#
_entry.id   b64a40e801449128f91b3bda767ee457
#
_cell.length_a   1.000
_cell.length_b   1.000
_cell.length_c   1.000
_cell.angle_alpha   90.00
_cell.angle_beta   90.00
_cell.angle_gamma   90.00
#
_symmetry.space_group_name_H-M   'P 1'
#
loop_
_entity.id
_entity.type
_entity.pdbx_description
1 polymer ?
#
loop_
_entity_poly.entity_id
_entity_poly.type
_entity_poly.pdbx_seq_one_letter_code
_entity_poly.pdbx_strand_id
1 'polypeptide(L)'
;KITEINLETLSRVNNRILEKDVKDICKPVLQIMRKRVEHWTTQSAIEVTLILFQSYLEGQLKYFKLLTDKYEKDITKSHIEKKAVLVNTPGNIEGQALAYVCRKNGVPLMSSQHGVTIEISESHKNLHIEFDSSAASVMFSYNTTIIDIQKDTYFNQSKHYLVGMPWRL
;
A
#
# COMPACT_ATOMS: atom_id res chain seq x y z
N LYS A 1 -10.28 2.31 17.97
CA LYS A 1 -11.58 2.56 17.27
C LYS A 1 -11.25 3.20 15.94
N ILE A 2 -11.37 2.44 14.87
CA ILE A 2 -11.29 2.97 13.50
C ILE A 2 -12.61 3.72 13.29
N THR A 3 -12.53 5.04 13.23
CA THR A 3 -13.69 5.86 12.88
C THR A 3 -13.95 5.66 11.39
N GLU A 4 -15.13 5.17 11.03
CA GLU A 4 -15.58 5.08 9.64
C GLU A 4 -15.41 6.44 8.96
N ILE A 5 -14.77 6.42 7.80
CA ILE A 5 -14.62 7.62 6.98
C ILE A 5 -15.94 7.80 6.23
N ASN A 6 -16.69 8.82 6.60
CA ASN A 6 -17.95 9.14 5.92
C ASN A 6 -17.63 9.61 4.48
N LEU A 7 -18.23 8.94 3.50
CA LEU A 7 -18.09 9.26 2.07
C LEU A 7 -18.47 10.71 1.72
N GLU A 8 -19.34 11.35 2.50
CA GLU A 8 -19.67 12.78 2.34
C GLU A 8 -18.47 13.70 2.61
N THR A 9 -17.54 13.29 3.46
CA THR A 9 -16.30 14.06 3.72
C THR A 9 -15.36 14.01 2.51
N LEU A 10 -15.44 12.98 1.67
CA LEU A 10 -14.69 12.84 0.42
C LEU A 10 -15.05 13.91 -0.62
N SER A 11 -16.28 14.39 -0.62
CA SER A 11 -16.77 15.37 -1.60
C SER A 11 -16.30 16.81 -1.35
N ARG A 12 -15.81 17.12 -0.15
CA ARG A 12 -15.46 18.48 0.30
C ARG A 12 -13.95 18.81 0.26
N VAL A 13 -13.09 17.85 -0.08
CA VAL A 13 -11.67 18.12 -0.28
C VAL A 13 -11.49 18.98 -1.52
N ASN A 14 -10.78 20.10 -1.36
CA ASN A 14 -10.60 21.14 -2.37
C ASN A 14 -10.10 20.56 -3.71
N ASN A 15 -11.04 20.30 -4.63
CA ASN A 15 -10.89 19.37 -5.75
C ASN A 15 -9.90 19.84 -6.84
N ARG A 16 -9.61 21.15 -6.98
CA ARG A 16 -8.93 21.66 -8.18
C ARG A 16 -7.45 21.30 -8.28
N ILE A 17 -6.70 21.41 -7.20
CA ILE A 17 -5.25 21.07 -7.20
C ILE A 17 -5.10 19.55 -7.33
N LEU A 18 -5.92 18.81 -6.60
CA LEU A 18 -5.93 17.36 -6.62
C LEU A 18 -6.28 16.77 -7.99
N GLU A 19 -7.23 17.36 -8.73
CA GLU A 19 -7.63 16.90 -10.06
C GLU A 19 -6.51 16.99 -11.09
N LYS A 20 -5.70 18.05 -11.04
CA LYS A 20 -4.55 18.18 -11.94
C LYS A 20 -3.50 17.13 -11.63
N ASP A 21 -3.10 16.98 -10.38
CA ASP A 21 -2.07 16.03 -9.94
C ASP A 21 -2.50 14.60 -10.24
N VAL A 22 -3.77 14.25 -10.01
CA VAL A 22 -4.34 12.94 -10.34
C VAL A 22 -4.27 12.67 -11.83
N LYS A 23 -4.66 13.63 -12.67
CA LYS A 23 -4.59 13.46 -14.13
C LYS A 23 -3.16 13.30 -14.64
N ASP A 24 -2.22 14.03 -14.09
CA ASP A 24 -0.81 13.93 -14.46
C ASP A 24 -0.20 12.57 -14.08
N ILE A 25 -0.61 11.99 -12.95
CA ILE A 25 -0.22 10.64 -12.54
C ILE A 25 -0.91 9.56 -13.38
N CYS A 26 -2.21 9.72 -13.67
CA CYS A 26 -2.96 8.73 -14.44
C CYS A 26 -2.51 8.62 -15.89
N LYS A 27 -2.11 9.72 -16.51
CA LYS A 27 -1.76 9.77 -17.94
C LYS A 27 -0.70 8.73 -18.36
N PRO A 28 0.49 8.64 -17.74
CA PRO A 28 1.47 7.63 -18.12
C PRO A 28 0.98 6.20 -17.87
N VAL A 29 0.22 5.96 -16.81
CA VAL A 29 -0.34 4.65 -16.49
C VAL A 29 -1.34 4.22 -17.56
N LEU A 30 -2.23 5.11 -17.98
CA LEU A 30 -3.19 4.85 -19.05
C LEU A 30 -2.50 4.59 -20.40
N GLN A 31 -1.39 5.26 -20.70
CA GLN A 31 -0.60 4.98 -21.90
C GLN A 31 0.00 3.57 -21.88
N ILE A 32 0.52 3.12 -20.74
CA ILE A 32 1.03 1.75 -20.58
C ILE A 32 -0.11 0.75 -20.72
N MET A 33 -1.24 0.98 -20.07
CA MET A 33 -2.42 0.12 -20.17
C MET A 33 -2.94 0.02 -21.61
N ARG A 34 -3.05 1.14 -22.33
CA ARG A 34 -3.45 1.14 -23.75
C ARG A 34 -2.57 0.21 -24.58
N LYS A 35 -1.23 0.35 -24.48
CA LYS A 35 -0.28 -0.51 -25.19
C LYS A 35 -0.41 -2.00 -24.85
N ARG A 36 -0.84 -2.31 -23.63
CA ARG A 36 -1.02 -3.70 -23.19
C ARG A 36 -2.31 -4.33 -23.71
N VAL A 37 -3.39 -3.57 -23.81
CA VAL A 37 -4.70 -4.11 -24.20
C VAL A 37 -5.00 -3.99 -25.69
N GLU A 38 -4.30 -3.13 -26.45
CA GLU A 38 -4.55 -2.91 -27.88
C GLU A 38 -4.41 -4.16 -28.77
N HIS A 39 -3.63 -5.15 -28.31
CA HIS A 39 -3.45 -6.42 -29.03
C HIS A 39 -4.50 -7.48 -28.68
N TRP A 40 -5.40 -7.22 -27.72
CA TRP A 40 -6.24 -8.25 -27.13
C TRP A 40 -7.73 -8.06 -27.43
N THR A 41 -8.14 -6.90 -27.92
CA THR A 41 -9.56 -6.60 -28.09
C THR A 41 -9.81 -5.48 -29.11
N THR A 42 -11.09 -5.18 -29.36
CA THR A 42 -11.51 -4.12 -30.30
C THR A 42 -11.23 -2.72 -29.73
N GLN A 43 -11.10 -1.73 -30.63
CA GLN A 43 -10.86 -0.34 -30.25
C GLN A 43 -11.92 0.20 -29.28
N SER A 44 -13.19 -0.13 -29.52
CA SER A 44 -14.28 0.31 -28.64
C SER A 44 -14.15 -0.26 -27.21
N ALA A 45 -13.77 -1.54 -27.10
CA ALA A 45 -13.57 -2.16 -25.80
C ALA A 45 -12.33 -1.59 -25.08
N ILE A 46 -11.28 -1.21 -25.81
CA ILE A 46 -10.12 -0.50 -25.27
C ILE A 46 -10.55 0.82 -24.63
N GLU A 47 -11.30 1.64 -25.35
CA GLU A 47 -11.73 2.97 -24.83
C GLU A 47 -12.59 2.83 -23.58
N VAL A 48 -13.55 1.93 -23.55
CA VAL A 48 -14.37 1.66 -22.36
C VAL A 48 -13.50 1.18 -21.19
N THR A 49 -12.58 0.25 -21.43
CA THR A 49 -11.68 -0.25 -20.39
C THR A 49 -10.81 0.86 -19.81
N LEU A 50 -10.26 1.74 -20.65
CA LEU A 50 -9.42 2.85 -20.22
C LEU A 50 -10.21 3.88 -19.41
N ILE A 51 -11.46 4.18 -19.79
CA ILE A 51 -12.34 5.10 -19.03
C ILE A 51 -12.63 4.53 -17.64
N LEU A 52 -13.01 3.25 -17.55
CA LEU A 52 -13.29 2.60 -16.28
C LEU A 52 -12.04 2.55 -15.39
N PHE A 53 -10.89 2.20 -15.98
CA PHE A 53 -9.63 2.14 -15.27
C PHE A 53 -9.18 3.51 -14.77
N GLN A 54 -9.33 4.56 -15.60
CA GLN A 54 -9.05 5.93 -15.19
C GLN A 54 -9.92 6.35 -14.00
N SER A 55 -11.23 6.10 -14.08
CA SER A 55 -12.16 6.42 -12.99
C SER A 55 -11.79 5.70 -11.69
N TYR A 56 -11.40 4.43 -11.79
CA TYR A 56 -10.90 3.66 -10.65
C TYR A 56 -9.63 4.27 -10.06
N LEU A 57 -8.61 4.56 -10.88
CA LEU A 57 -7.35 5.16 -10.41
C LEU A 57 -7.58 6.51 -9.73
N GLU A 58 -8.40 7.37 -10.33
CA GLU A 58 -8.73 8.67 -9.75
C GLU A 58 -9.41 8.51 -8.38
N GLY A 59 -10.31 7.55 -8.25
CA GLY A 59 -10.94 7.21 -6.97
C GLY A 59 -9.92 6.74 -5.92
N GLN A 60 -9.01 5.85 -6.30
CA GLN A 60 -7.96 5.35 -5.41
C GLN A 60 -6.99 6.46 -4.97
N LEU A 61 -6.57 7.33 -5.87
CA LEU A 61 -5.67 8.44 -5.54
C LEU A 61 -6.32 9.48 -4.62
N LYS A 62 -7.60 9.78 -4.83
CA LYS A 62 -8.38 10.65 -3.93
C LYS A 62 -8.49 10.03 -2.54
N TYR A 63 -8.78 8.74 -2.47
CA TYR A 63 -8.85 8.00 -1.21
C TYR A 63 -7.50 7.96 -0.51
N PHE A 64 -6.41 7.67 -1.24
CA PHE A 64 -5.05 7.71 -0.71
C PHE A 64 -4.71 9.07 -0.09
N LYS A 65 -5.03 10.16 -0.79
CA LYS A 65 -4.80 11.52 -0.28
C LYS A 65 -5.56 11.79 1.02
N LEU A 66 -6.81 11.39 1.08
CA LEU A 66 -7.63 11.54 2.29
C LEU A 66 -7.05 10.77 3.48
N LEU A 67 -6.60 9.53 3.24
CA LEU A 67 -5.95 8.73 4.25
C LEU A 67 -4.65 9.36 4.74
N THR A 68 -3.82 9.87 3.82
CA THR A 68 -2.56 10.54 4.19
C THR A 68 -2.82 11.77 5.03
N ASP A 69 -3.80 12.60 4.70
CA ASP A 69 -4.16 13.78 5.50
C ASP A 69 -4.67 13.42 6.89
N LYS A 70 -5.42 12.32 7.00
CA LYS A 70 -5.88 11.79 8.29
C LYS A 70 -4.70 11.30 9.13
N TYR A 71 -3.87 10.42 8.59
CA TYR A 71 -2.74 9.84 9.31
C TYR A 71 -1.68 10.89 9.68
N GLU A 72 -1.46 11.91 8.84
CA GLU A 72 -0.58 13.03 9.16
C GLU A 72 -1.06 13.74 10.44
N LYS A 73 -2.36 14.02 10.54
CA LYS A 73 -2.95 14.63 11.73
C LYS A 73 -2.80 13.74 12.98
N ASP A 74 -3.02 12.44 12.83
CA ASP A 74 -2.95 11.50 13.95
C ASP A 74 -1.50 11.35 14.47
N ILE A 75 -0.53 11.26 13.56
CA ILE A 75 0.89 11.13 13.89
C ILE A 75 1.45 12.43 14.50
N THR A 76 1.10 13.59 13.94
CA THR A 76 1.64 14.88 14.41
C THR A 76 1.02 15.35 15.72
N LYS A 77 -0.24 15.05 15.98
CA LYS A 77 -0.93 15.41 17.21
C LYS A 77 -0.47 14.62 18.44
N SER A 78 0.12 13.46 18.24
CA SER A 78 0.59 12.64 19.36
C SER A 78 1.80 13.30 20.03
N HIS A 79 1.72 13.58 21.32
CA HIS A 79 2.81 14.15 22.15
C HIS A 79 3.84 13.10 22.59
N ILE A 80 3.80 11.89 22.05
CA ILE A 80 4.72 10.80 22.40
C ILE A 80 6.07 11.06 21.71
N GLU A 81 7.14 11.16 22.48
CA GLU A 81 8.50 11.40 21.97
C GLU A 81 9.02 10.28 21.06
N LYS A 82 8.73 9.02 21.41
CA LYS A 82 9.09 7.85 20.62
C LYS A 82 7.83 7.20 20.07
N LYS A 83 7.67 7.28 18.77
CA LYS A 83 6.51 6.73 18.05
C LYS A 83 6.94 5.54 17.21
N ALA A 84 6.13 4.51 17.21
CA ALA A 84 6.18 3.42 16.26
C ALA A 84 4.75 3.03 15.91
N VAL A 85 4.52 2.60 14.69
CA VAL A 85 3.20 2.15 14.23
C VAL A 85 3.29 0.67 13.91
N LEU A 86 2.42 -0.12 14.49
CA LEU A 86 2.27 -1.54 14.16
C LEU A 86 1.04 -1.71 13.28
N VAL A 87 1.22 -2.39 12.15
CA VAL A 87 0.16 -2.67 11.19
C VAL A 87 0.21 -4.14 10.78
N ASN A 88 -0.96 -4.71 10.55
CA ASN A 88 -1.07 -6.02 9.91
C ASN A 88 -1.29 -5.80 8.40
N THR A 89 -0.57 -6.53 7.55
CA THR A 89 -0.72 -6.48 6.08
C THR A 89 -0.72 -5.05 5.48
N PRO A 90 0.44 -4.37 5.42
CA PRO A 90 0.52 -3.00 4.92
C PRO A 90 0.44 -2.84 3.40
N GLY A 91 0.18 -3.92 2.65
CA GLY A 91 0.14 -3.91 1.18
C GLY A 91 -1.09 -3.24 0.58
N ASN A 92 -2.17 -3.05 1.35
CA ASN A 92 -3.37 -2.36 0.89
C ASN A 92 -3.19 -0.82 0.85
N ILE A 93 -4.17 -0.10 0.30
CA ILE A 93 -4.08 1.35 0.12
C ILE A 93 -3.96 2.09 1.45
N GLU A 94 -4.62 1.61 2.50
CA GLU A 94 -4.55 2.15 3.85
C GLU A 94 -3.14 2.01 4.44
N GLY A 95 -2.56 0.82 4.30
CA GLY A 95 -1.20 0.52 4.75
C GLY A 95 -0.16 1.33 3.98
N GLN A 96 -0.31 1.47 2.66
CA GLN A 96 0.57 2.29 1.83
C GLN A 96 0.49 3.78 2.19
N ALA A 97 -0.70 4.31 2.43
CA ALA A 97 -0.88 5.69 2.88
C ALA A 97 -0.25 5.93 4.26
N LEU A 98 -0.43 4.98 5.17
CA LEU A 98 0.18 5.01 6.49
C LEU A 98 1.72 4.93 6.40
N ALA A 99 2.25 4.06 5.55
CA ALA A 99 3.69 3.94 5.30
C ALA A 99 4.30 5.22 4.74
N TYR A 100 3.61 5.87 3.81
CA TYR A 100 4.03 7.15 3.26
C TYR A 100 4.15 8.20 4.37
N VAL A 101 3.12 8.34 5.21
CA VAL A 101 3.12 9.31 6.31
C VAL A 101 4.16 8.96 7.38
N CYS A 102 4.32 7.69 7.73
CA CYS A 102 5.34 7.23 8.66
C CYS A 102 6.75 7.58 8.16
N ARG A 103 7.06 7.30 6.89
CA ARG A 103 8.36 7.65 6.28
C ARG A 103 8.61 9.16 6.28
N LYS A 104 7.63 9.95 5.90
CA LYS A 104 7.71 11.41 5.88
C LYS A 104 8.03 12.00 7.26
N ASN A 105 7.50 11.39 8.32
CA ASN A 105 7.67 11.87 9.70
C ASN A 105 8.77 11.11 10.50
N GLY A 106 9.55 10.26 9.85
CA GLY A 106 10.62 9.49 10.52
C GLY A 106 10.10 8.47 11.54
N VAL A 107 8.85 8.03 11.42
CA VAL A 107 8.21 7.06 12.32
C VAL A 107 8.36 5.67 11.72
N PRO A 108 8.92 4.67 12.43
CA PRO A 108 9.01 3.32 11.93
C PRO A 108 7.61 2.69 11.82
N LEU A 109 7.32 2.13 10.64
CA LEU A 109 6.16 1.26 10.42
C LEU A 109 6.60 -0.19 10.58
N MET A 110 6.00 -0.88 11.51
CA MET A 110 6.29 -2.27 11.84
C MET A 110 5.17 -3.17 11.34
N SER A 111 5.52 -4.33 10.82
CA SER A 111 4.56 -5.39 10.45
C SER A 111 5.06 -6.74 10.92
N SER A 112 4.17 -7.70 11.00
CA SER A 112 4.51 -9.11 11.27
C SER A 112 4.24 -9.96 10.05
N GLN A 113 4.98 -11.06 9.92
CA GLN A 113 4.72 -12.07 8.89
C GLN A 113 3.29 -12.58 8.98
N HIS A 114 2.60 -12.64 7.86
CA HIS A 114 1.21 -13.09 7.75
C HIS A 114 1.15 -14.58 7.37
N GLY A 115 1.41 -15.45 8.34
CA GLY A 115 1.39 -16.90 8.12
C GLY A 115 2.65 -17.45 7.44
N VAL A 116 2.60 -18.72 7.06
CA VAL A 116 3.71 -19.49 6.48
C VAL A 116 3.50 -19.84 5.01
N THR A 117 2.51 -19.28 4.35
CA THR A 117 2.12 -19.64 2.98
C THR A 117 3.24 -19.41 1.97
N ILE A 118 4.05 -18.37 2.16
CA ILE A 118 5.22 -18.05 1.32
C ILE A 118 6.24 -19.19 1.32
N GLU A 119 6.41 -19.86 2.45
CA GLU A 119 7.39 -20.92 2.64
C GLU A 119 6.93 -22.25 2.02
N ILE A 120 5.61 -22.42 1.86
CA ILE A 120 5.00 -23.64 1.37
C ILE A 120 4.82 -23.62 -0.16
N SER A 121 4.55 -22.47 -0.74
CA SER A 121 4.16 -22.34 -2.14
C SER A 121 4.96 -21.26 -2.88
N GLU A 122 5.72 -21.67 -3.88
CA GLU A 122 6.48 -20.76 -4.73
C GLU A 122 5.60 -19.73 -5.47
N SER A 123 4.40 -20.12 -5.86
CA SER A 123 3.46 -19.24 -6.55
C SER A 123 3.00 -18.06 -5.68
N HIS A 124 3.09 -18.16 -4.37
CA HIS A 124 2.70 -17.12 -3.44
C HIS A 124 3.85 -16.21 -2.98
N LYS A 125 5.10 -16.51 -3.33
CA LYS A 125 6.26 -15.73 -2.89
C LYS A 125 6.10 -14.23 -3.12
N ASN A 126 5.82 -13.83 -4.35
CA ASN A 126 5.74 -12.41 -4.70
C ASN A 126 4.50 -11.73 -4.10
N LEU A 127 3.37 -12.42 -4.07
CA LEU A 127 2.11 -11.87 -3.58
C LEU A 127 2.16 -11.54 -2.10
N HIS A 128 2.65 -12.47 -1.27
CA HIS A 128 2.72 -12.26 0.18
C HIS A 128 3.78 -11.25 0.58
N ILE A 129 4.89 -11.19 -0.14
CA ILE A 129 5.93 -10.17 0.09
C ILE A 129 5.36 -8.77 -0.17
N GLU A 130 4.55 -8.63 -1.21
CA GLU A 130 3.86 -7.38 -1.50
C GLU A 130 2.94 -6.98 -0.35
N PHE A 131 2.19 -7.91 0.24
CA PHE A 131 1.28 -7.62 1.35
C PHE A 131 1.99 -7.33 2.67
N ASP A 132 3.04 -8.07 3.00
CA ASP A 132 3.65 -8.04 4.32
C ASP A 132 4.77 -7.01 4.43
N SER A 133 5.69 -6.96 3.47
CA SER A 133 6.94 -6.21 3.59
C SER A 133 7.07 -5.00 2.68
N SER A 134 6.19 -4.83 1.68
CA SER A 134 6.35 -3.76 0.68
C SER A 134 6.33 -2.34 1.26
N ALA A 135 5.65 -2.14 2.35
CA ALA A 135 5.44 -0.84 2.97
C ALA A 135 6.09 -0.69 4.35
N ALA A 136 6.34 -1.79 5.07
CA ALA A 136 6.90 -1.77 6.40
C ALA A 136 8.40 -1.43 6.38
N SER A 137 8.88 -0.64 7.34
CA SER A 137 10.31 -0.41 7.57
C SER A 137 10.93 -1.48 8.46
N VAL A 138 10.11 -2.13 9.27
CA VAL A 138 10.50 -3.23 10.18
C VAL A 138 9.52 -4.38 10.03
N MET A 139 10.06 -5.59 9.93
CA MET A 139 9.30 -6.82 9.78
C MET A 139 9.67 -7.82 10.88
N PHE A 140 8.66 -8.31 11.61
CA PHE A 140 8.82 -9.40 12.54
C PHE A 140 8.58 -10.73 11.80
N SER A 141 9.64 -11.51 11.63
CA SER A 141 9.63 -12.75 10.84
C SER A 141 9.71 -13.97 11.72
N TYR A 142 9.00 -15.02 11.33
CA TYR A 142 8.95 -16.26 12.11
C TYR A 142 10.26 -17.05 12.07
N ASN A 143 10.93 -17.06 10.90
CA ASN A 143 12.17 -17.80 10.69
C ASN A 143 13.05 -17.13 9.61
N THR A 144 14.22 -17.72 9.37
CA THR A 144 15.19 -17.22 8.37
C THR A 144 14.74 -17.46 6.93
N THR A 145 13.93 -18.47 6.66
CA THR A 145 13.49 -18.83 5.31
C THR A 145 12.77 -17.68 4.63
N ILE A 146 11.91 -16.96 5.35
CA ILE A 146 11.20 -15.82 4.81
C ILE A 146 12.17 -14.69 4.43
N ILE A 147 13.22 -14.47 5.20
CA ILE A 147 14.23 -13.46 4.93
C ILE A 147 14.99 -13.82 3.65
N ASP A 148 15.37 -15.08 3.49
CA ASP A 148 16.10 -15.54 2.30
C ASP A 148 15.23 -15.46 1.04
N ILE A 149 13.97 -15.83 1.12
CA ILE A 149 13.02 -15.69 0.01
C ILE A 149 12.83 -14.22 -0.39
N GLN A 150 12.84 -13.30 0.56
CA GLN A 150 12.60 -11.88 0.30
C GLN A 150 13.82 -11.14 -0.23
N LYS A 151 15.05 -11.62 -0.01
CA LYS A 151 16.29 -10.94 -0.42
C LYS A 151 16.32 -10.53 -1.89
N ASP A 152 15.82 -11.39 -2.76
CA ASP A 152 15.88 -11.21 -4.20
C ASP A 152 14.62 -10.54 -4.79
N THR A 153 13.72 -10.04 -3.94
CA THR A 153 12.50 -9.41 -4.39
C THR A 153 12.62 -7.89 -4.41
N TYR A 154 11.90 -7.26 -5.36
CA TYR A 154 11.86 -5.80 -5.49
C TYR A 154 11.33 -5.10 -4.23
N PHE A 155 10.45 -5.76 -3.48
CA PHE A 155 9.77 -5.19 -2.31
C PHE A 155 10.50 -5.40 -0.99
N ASN A 156 11.69 -6.01 -0.99
CA ASN A 156 12.44 -6.27 0.24
C ASN A 156 13.18 -5.03 0.73
N GLN A 157 12.46 -4.10 1.33
CA GLN A 157 13.04 -2.89 1.94
C GLN A 157 12.96 -2.89 3.47
N SER A 158 12.38 -3.91 4.06
CA SER A 158 12.19 -4.02 5.50
C SER A 158 13.41 -4.56 6.22
N LYS A 159 13.71 -4.03 7.42
CA LYS A 159 14.63 -4.66 8.35
C LYS A 159 13.92 -5.79 9.09
N HIS A 160 14.45 -7.00 8.97
CA HIS A 160 13.83 -8.18 9.58
C HIS A 160 14.37 -8.46 10.99
N TYR A 161 13.45 -8.80 11.89
CA TYR A 161 13.75 -9.33 13.22
C TYR A 161 13.11 -10.70 13.38
N LEU A 162 13.90 -11.70 13.71
CA LEU A 162 13.42 -13.05 13.98
C LEU A 162 12.77 -13.11 15.35
N VAL A 163 11.50 -13.46 15.38
CA VAL A 163 10.73 -13.55 16.64
C VAL A 163 10.23 -14.96 16.94
N GLY A 164 10.40 -15.88 15.99
CA GLY A 164 9.81 -17.21 16.08
C GLY A 164 8.32 -17.22 15.82
N MET A 165 7.77 -18.40 15.55
CA MET A 165 6.33 -18.58 15.39
C MET A 165 5.64 -18.45 16.74
N PRO A 166 4.56 -17.67 16.86
CA PRO A 166 3.81 -17.59 18.10
C PRO A 166 3.12 -18.93 18.35
N TRP A 167 3.60 -19.66 19.34
CA TRP A 167 2.91 -20.84 19.82
C TRP A 167 1.67 -20.40 20.59
N ARG A 168 0.56 -21.06 20.35
CA ARG A 168 -0.60 -20.88 21.22
C ARG A 168 -0.20 -21.35 22.62
N LEU A 169 -0.17 -20.43 23.54
CA LEU A 169 -0.09 -20.71 24.98
C LEU A 169 -1.43 -21.28 25.43
#